data_95f40fb9c679c1e018c65a740704e4d5
#
_entry.id   95f40fb9c679c1e018c65a740704e4d5
#
_cell.length_a   1.000
_cell.length_b   1.000
_cell.length_c   1.000
_cell.angle_alpha   90.00
_cell.angle_beta   90.00
_cell.angle_gamma   90.00
#
_symmetry.space_group_name_H-M   'P 1'
#
loop_
_entity.id
_entity.type
_entity.pdbx_description
1 polymer ?
#
loop_
_entity_poly.entity_id
_entity_poly.type
_entity_poly.pdbx_seq_one_letter_code
_entity_poly.pdbx_strand_id
1 'polypeptide(L)'
;MLKEIFVQSYYPQVKEAGIKYGINPVVLLAQIAIETGWGESVLCKEHFNFGGLTGFGKPSEFWPGTKVQLCEKGLTYRSYPDARNGILDMARLLRSSYASACNVSNVPAAYAQEIAYSRYISEVNGDNRDNYKQLLVKLSATISKLIALQFPE
;
A
#
# COMPACT_ATOMS: atom_id res chain seq x y z
N MET A 1 -3.46 6.30 -14.36
CA MET A 1 -4.89 6.23 -13.98
C MET A 1 -5.30 7.54 -13.34
N LEU A 2 -6.48 8.06 -13.67
CA LEU A 2 -7.00 9.24 -12.99
C LEU A 2 -7.18 8.94 -11.50
N LYS A 3 -6.92 9.95 -10.66
CA LYS A 3 -7.02 9.79 -9.20
C LYS A 3 -8.42 9.36 -8.76
N GLU A 4 -9.45 9.90 -9.40
CA GLU A 4 -10.85 9.55 -9.12
C GLU A 4 -11.13 8.09 -9.44
N ILE A 5 -10.63 7.59 -10.56
CA ILE A 5 -10.80 6.19 -10.96
C ILE A 5 -10.03 5.26 -10.03
N PHE A 6 -8.81 5.65 -9.63
CA PHE A 6 -8.01 4.90 -8.68
C PHE A 6 -8.75 4.70 -7.36
N VAL A 7 -9.28 5.78 -6.78
CA VAL A 7 -10.02 5.73 -5.52
C VAL A 7 -11.28 4.88 -5.68
N GLN A 8 -12.04 5.09 -6.76
CA GLN A 8 -13.25 4.33 -7.03
C GLN A 8 -12.96 2.82 -7.16
N SER A 9 -11.85 2.48 -7.81
CA SER A 9 -11.49 1.08 -8.08
C SER A 9 -11.03 0.33 -6.83
N TYR A 10 -10.28 1.00 -5.93
CA TYR A 10 -9.57 0.29 -4.87
C TYR A 10 -10.06 0.59 -3.46
N TYR A 11 -10.75 1.70 -3.23
CA TYR A 11 -11.18 2.04 -1.87
C TYR A 11 -12.01 0.95 -1.19
N PRO A 12 -12.98 0.29 -1.86
CA PRO A 12 -13.76 -0.75 -1.18
C PRO A 12 -12.91 -1.88 -0.61
N GLN A 13 -11.92 -2.36 -1.38
CA GLN A 13 -11.01 -3.42 -0.92
C GLN A 13 -10.07 -2.91 0.17
N VAL A 14 -9.59 -1.67 0.04
CA VAL A 14 -8.71 -1.06 1.04
C VAL A 14 -9.47 -0.83 2.35
N LYS A 15 -10.74 -0.45 2.28
CA LYS A 15 -11.58 -0.30 3.47
C LYS A 15 -11.75 -1.63 4.20
N GLU A 16 -12.02 -2.70 3.46
CA GLU A 16 -12.12 -4.06 4.03
C GLU A 16 -10.82 -4.44 4.74
N ALA A 17 -9.69 -4.26 4.08
CA ALA A 17 -8.38 -4.61 4.63
C ALA A 17 -8.03 -3.75 5.85
N GLY A 18 -8.34 -2.47 5.80
CA GLY A 18 -8.12 -1.55 6.90
C GLY A 18 -8.92 -1.92 8.14
N ILE A 19 -10.19 -2.29 7.97
CA ILE A 19 -11.03 -2.74 9.07
C ILE A 19 -10.46 -4.03 9.68
N LYS A 20 -10.07 -4.97 8.83
CA LYS A 20 -9.55 -6.27 9.28
C LYS A 20 -8.27 -6.13 10.08
N TYR A 21 -7.36 -5.27 9.66
CA TYR A 21 -6.02 -5.18 10.25
C TYR A 21 -5.78 -3.93 11.08
N GLY A 22 -6.81 -3.11 11.31
CA GLY A 22 -6.70 -1.94 12.15
C GLY A 22 -5.82 -0.85 11.56
N ILE A 23 -5.98 -0.58 10.27
CA ILE A 23 -5.24 0.45 9.55
C ILE A 23 -6.24 1.44 8.95
N ASN A 24 -6.00 2.74 9.12
CA ASN A 24 -6.82 3.76 8.49
C ASN A 24 -6.81 3.58 6.96
N PRO A 25 -7.97 3.33 6.32
CA PRO A 25 -8.02 3.11 4.88
C PRO A 25 -7.47 4.27 4.05
N VAL A 26 -7.58 5.50 4.55
CA VAL A 26 -7.06 6.69 3.84
C VAL A 26 -5.56 6.60 3.67
N VAL A 27 -4.82 6.34 4.76
CA VAL A 27 -3.35 6.26 4.69
C VAL A 27 -2.89 5.02 3.94
N LEU A 28 -3.61 3.92 4.05
CA LEU A 28 -3.30 2.70 3.30
C LEU A 28 -3.45 2.93 1.80
N LEU A 29 -4.53 3.58 1.38
CA LEU A 29 -4.75 3.89 -0.04
C LEU A 29 -3.72 4.92 -0.55
N ALA A 30 -3.35 5.90 0.28
CA ALA A 30 -2.30 6.86 -0.06
C ALA A 30 -0.96 6.16 -0.26
N GLN A 31 -0.62 5.22 0.60
CA GLN A 31 0.61 4.44 0.47
C GLN A 31 0.60 3.60 -0.81
N ILE A 32 -0.52 2.98 -1.13
CA ILE A 32 -0.69 2.24 -2.40
C ILE A 32 -0.52 3.18 -3.60
N ALA A 33 -1.06 4.40 -3.53
CA ALA A 33 -0.89 5.38 -4.62
C ALA A 33 0.59 5.69 -4.86
N ILE A 34 1.38 5.84 -3.81
CA ILE A 34 2.83 6.06 -3.91
C ILE A 34 3.51 4.83 -4.53
N GLU A 35 3.24 3.66 -3.98
CA GLU A 35 3.94 2.42 -4.38
C GLU A 35 3.63 2.00 -5.82
N THR A 36 2.46 2.33 -6.33
CA THR A 36 1.99 1.86 -7.64
C THR A 36 1.97 2.95 -8.69
N GLY A 37 2.35 4.19 -8.33
CA GLY A 37 2.17 5.32 -9.25
C GLY A 37 0.70 5.49 -9.63
N TRP A 38 -0.20 5.54 -8.65
CA TRP A 38 -1.64 5.64 -8.86
C TRP A 38 -2.19 4.47 -9.69
N GLY A 39 -1.71 3.26 -9.41
CA GLY A 39 -2.20 2.04 -10.04
C GLY A 39 -1.62 1.72 -11.41
N GLU A 40 -0.61 2.46 -11.86
CA GLU A 40 -0.08 2.31 -13.22
C GLU A 40 1.05 1.30 -13.34
N SER A 41 1.67 0.87 -12.23
CA SER A 41 2.80 -0.06 -12.31
C SER A 41 2.39 -1.43 -12.86
N VAL A 42 3.33 -2.11 -13.51
CA VAL A 42 3.11 -3.47 -14.03
C VAL A 42 2.78 -4.43 -12.89
N LEU A 43 3.48 -4.30 -11.74
CA LEU A 43 3.19 -5.14 -10.58
C LEU A 43 1.75 -4.98 -10.11
N CYS A 44 1.22 -3.76 -10.13
CA CYS A 44 -0.17 -3.52 -9.74
C CYS A 44 -1.16 -4.06 -10.78
N LYS A 45 -0.97 -3.69 -12.05
CA LYS A 45 -1.93 -4.00 -13.11
C LYS A 45 -2.01 -5.48 -13.44
N GLU A 46 -0.87 -6.16 -13.51
CA GLU A 46 -0.79 -7.53 -13.99
C GLU A 46 -0.67 -8.55 -12.85
N HIS A 47 -0.15 -8.15 -11.69
CA HIS A 47 0.15 -9.09 -10.61
C HIS A 47 -0.54 -8.76 -9.29
N PHE A 48 -1.34 -7.68 -9.26
CA PHE A 48 -2.10 -7.26 -8.09
C PHE A 48 -1.23 -7.11 -6.83
N ASN A 49 0.03 -6.73 -7.02
CA ASN A 49 0.97 -6.44 -5.95
C ASN A 49 0.99 -4.94 -5.72
N PHE A 50 0.41 -4.50 -4.61
CA PHE A 50 0.16 -3.08 -4.32
C PHE A 50 1.25 -2.44 -3.47
N GLY A 51 2.11 -3.23 -2.84
CA GLY A 51 3.13 -2.73 -1.94
C GLY A 51 4.56 -3.00 -2.38
N GLY A 52 4.76 -3.50 -3.60
CA GLY A 52 6.10 -3.91 -4.05
C GLY A 52 6.64 -5.07 -3.23
N LEU A 53 5.79 -5.98 -2.79
CA LEU A 53 6.17 -7.07 -1.90
C LEU A 53 7.03 -8.09 -2.63
N THR A 54 8.21 -8.37 -2.07
CA THR A 54 9.13 -9.36 -2.64
C THR A 54 8.64 -10.78 -2.44
N GLY A 55 9.12 -11.70 -3.28
CA GLY A 55 8.68 -13.09 -3.30
C GLY A 55 9.23 -13.96 -2.16
N PHE A 56 9.65 -13.36 -1.05
CA PHE A 56 10.16 -14.08 0.11
C PHE A 56 9.04 -14.38 1.10
N GLY A 57 9.31 -15.32 1.99
CA GLY A 57 8.40 -15.68 3.06
C GLY A 57 7.48 -16.84 2.69
N LYS A 58 6.64 -17.22 3.65
CA LYS A 58 5.71 -18.34 3.49
C LYS A 58 4.43 -17.88 2.82
N PRO A 59 3.77 -18.78 2.06
CA PRO A 59 2.42 -18.51 1.59
C PRO A 59 1.48 -18.14 2.73
N SER A 60 0.46 -17.35 2.42
CA SER A 60 -0.59 -16.97 3.36
C SER A 60 -1.95 -17.32 2.76
N GLU A 61 -3.02 -17.06 3.50
CA GLU A 61 -4.37 -17.26 2.96
C GLU A 61 -4.65 -16.35 1.75
N PHE A 62 -3.91 -15.25 1.60
CA PHE A 62 -4.09 -14.32 0.49
C PHE A 62 -3.06 -14.49 -0.62
N TRP A 63 -1.96 -15.17 -0.35
CA TRP A 63 -0.87 -15.37 -1.30
C TRP A 63 -0.48 -16.85 -1.36
N PRO A 64 -0.79 -17.54 -2.48
CA PRO A 64 -0.49 -18.97 -2.61
C PRO A 64 0.99 -19.30 -2.86
N GLY A 65 1.86 -18.29 -2.97
CA GLY A 65 3.29 -18.48 -3.20
C GLY A 65 3.74 -18.18 -4.62
N THR A 66 2.83 -17.73 -5.49
CA THR A 66 3.15 -17.40 -6.88
C THR A 66 4.07 -16.18 -6.96
N LYS A 67 5.14 -16.29 -7.74
CA LYS A 67 6.17 -15.26 -7.88
C LYS A 67 6.33 -14.84 -9.33
N VAL A 68 6.76 -13.61 -9.53
CA VAL A 68 7.08 -13.08 -10.85
C VAL A 68 8.41 -12.34 -10.80
N GLN A 69 9.19 -12.44 -11.88
CA GLN A 69 10.41 -11.67 -12.07
C GLN A 69 10.20 -10.76 -13.27
N LEU A 70 10.21 -9.44 -13.04
CA LEU A 70 9.93 -8.47 -14.10
C LEU A 70 11.14 -8.17 -14.97
N CYS A 71 12.36 -8.35 -14.42
CA CYS A 71 13.62 -8.13 -15.13
C CYS A 71 14.48 -9.38 -14.99
N GLU A 72 15.27 -9.69 -16.02
CA GLU A 72 16.08 -10.92 -16.07
C GLU A 72 16.98 -11.09 -14.84
N LYS A 73 17.53 -9.98 -14.32
CA LYS A 73 18.40 -9.99 -13.13
C LYS A 73 17.80 -9.28 -11.93
N GLY A 74 16.49 -9.04 -11.96
CA GLY A 74 15.79 -8.33 -10.91
C GLY A 74 15.32 -9.22 -9.78
N LEU A 75 14.74 -8.59 -8.77
CA LEU A 75 14.10 -9.28 -7.67
C LEU A 75 12.86 -10.02 -8.14
N THR A 76 12.50 -11.09 -7.42
CA THR A 76 11.19 -11.71 -7.57
C THR A 76 10.19 -11.01 -6.66
N TYR A 77 8.97 -10.88 -7.16
CA TYR A 77 7.86 -10.24 -6.43
C TYR A 77 6.70 -11.20 -6.31
N ARG A 78 5.86 -10.96 -5.31
CA ARG A 78 4.64 -11.73 -5.13
C ARG A 78 3.65 -11.40 -6.24
N SER A 79 3.00 -12.43 -6.79
CA SER A 79 1.91 -12.30 -7.74
C SER A 79 0.64 -12.85 -7.09
N TYR A 80 -0.46 -12.10 -7.18
CA TYR A 80 -1.71 -12.43 -6.51
C TYR A 80 -2.80 -12.77 -7.51
N PRO A 81 -3.82 -13.54 -7.09
CA PRO A 81 -4.90 -13.92 -7.99
C PRO A 81 -5.86 -12.76 -8.33
N ASP A 82 -5.98 -11.77 -7.44
CA ASP A 82 -6.84 -10.63 -7.64
C ASP A 82 -6.45 -9.46 -6.73
N ALA A 83 -7.08 -8.31 -6.95
CA ALA A 83 -6.77 -7.09 -6.20
C ALA A 83 -7.08 -7.24 -4.70
N ARG A 84 -8.19 -7.87 -4.36
CA ARG A 84 -8.58 -8.05 -2.96
C ARG A 84 -7.50 -8.79 -2.17
N ASN A 85 -7.02 -9.91 -2.70
CA ASN A 85 -5.98 -10.71 -2.04
C ASN A 85 -4.66 -9.94 -1.94
N GLY A 86 -4.29 -9.21 -3.00
CA GLY A 86 -3.08 -8.39 -2.98
C GLY A 86 -3.11 -7.31 -1.91
N ILE A 87 -4.24 -6.62 -1.77
CA ILE A 87 -4.41 -5.56 -0.77
C ILE A 87 -4.46 -6.14 0.65
N LEU A 88 -5.18 -7.25 0.85
CA LEU A 88 -5.25 -7.91 2.15
C LEU A 88 -3.89 -8.40 2.61
N ASP A 89 -3.08 -8.99 1.72
CA ASP A 89 -1.74 -9.46 2.09
C ASP A 89 -0.82 -8.30 2.45
N MET A 90 -0.90 -7.18 1.72
CA MET A 90 -0.15 -5.97 2.07
C MET A 90 -0.52 -5.47 3.46
N ALA A 91 -1.81 -5.36 3.75
CA ALA A 91 -2.28 -4.90 5.06
C ALA A 91 -1.85 -5.85 6.19
N ARG A 92 -1.92 -7.15 5.95
CA ARG A 92 -1.46 -8.16 6.90
C ARG A 92 0.01 -7.99 7.24
N LEU A 93 0.86 -7.78 6.22
CA LEU A 93 2.30 -7.59 6.41
C LEU A 93 2.60 -6.28 7.11
N LEU A 94 1.88 -5.20 6.81
CA LEU A 94 2.03 -3.93 7.53
C LEU A 94 1.69 -4.10 9.01
N ARG A 95 0.60 -4.77 9.32
CA ARG A 95 0.23 -5.03 10.72
C ARG A 95 1.28 -5.87 11.42
N SER A 96 1.82 -6.88 10.77
CA SER A 96 2.82 -7.79 11.34
C SER A 96 4.17 -7.10 11.58
N SER A 97 4.62 -6.28 10.64
CA SER A 97 5.98 -5.72 10.65
C SER A 97 6.05 -4.27 11.12
N TYR A 98 4.95 -3.54 11.05
CA TYR A 98 4.88 -2.10 11.36
C TYR A 98 3.68 -1.78 12.25
N ALA A 99 3.50 -2.57 13.29
CA ALA A 99 2.35 -2.44 14.21
C ALA A 99 2.25 -1.05 14.83
N SER A 100 3.38 -0.44 15.21
CA SER A 100 3.39 0.90 15.80
C SER A 100 2.78 1.94 14.86
N ALA A 101 3.12 1.85 13.56
CA ALA A 101 2.54 2.74 12.56
C ALA A 101 1.03 2.51 12.42
N CYS A 102 0.61 1.24 12.32
CA CYS A 102 -0.81 0.90 12.22
C CYS A 102 -1.61 1.44 13.41
N ASN A 103 -1.05 1.36 14.60
CA ASN A 103 -1.72 1.81 15.82
C ASN A 103 -1.96 3.33 15.87
N VAL A 104 -1.20 4.12 15.13
CA VAL A 104 -1.37 5.59 15.05
C VAL A 104 -1.91 6.03 13.68
N SER A 105 -2.43 5.11 12.88
CA SER A 105 -2.82 5.38 11.49
C SER A 105 -4.02 6.33 11.35
N ASN A 106 -4.80 6.55 12.41
CA ASN A 106 -5.90 7.51 12.37
C ASN A 106 -5.42 8.97 12.28
N VAL A 107 -4.14 9.20 12.58
CA VAL A 107 -3.51 10.51 12.39
C VAL A 107 -2.49 10.36 11.26
N PRO A 108 -2.80 10.82 10.03
CA PRO A 108 -1.91 10.58 8.87
C PRO A 108 -0.48 11.02 9.08
N ALA A 109 -0.25 12.16 9.74
CA ALA A 109 1.11 12.63 10.03
C ALA A 109 1.86 11.68 10.95
N ALA A 110 1.19 11.08 11.93
CA ALA A 110 1.80 10.11 12.85
C ALA A 110 2.14 8.80 12.12
N TYR A 111 1.24 8.31 11.30
CA TYR A 111 1.49 7.12 10.48
C TYR A 111 2.67 7.35 9.53
N ALA A 112 2.66 8.50 8.84
CA ALA A 112 3.72 8.84 7.90
C ALA A 112 5.08 8.93 8.58
N GLN A 113 5.14 9.51 9.78
CA GLN A 113 6.37 9.59 10.58
C GLN A 113 6.89 8.19 10.91
N GLU A 114 6.03 7.31 11.42
CA GLU A 114 6.41 5.95 11.80
C GLU A 114 6.91 5.14 10.60
N ILE A 115 6.21 5.20 9.47
CA ILE A 115 6.61 4.47 8.26
C ILE A 115 7.90 5.02 7.68
N ALA A 116 8.01 6.35 7.54
CA ALA A 116 9.15 6.99 6.90
C ALA A 116 10.45 6.76 7.65
N TYR A 117 10.39 6.70 8.99
CA TYR A 117 11.57 6.52 9.84
C TYR A 117 11.75 5.08 10.32
N SER A 118 11.02 4.13 9.71
CA SER A 118 11.21 2.70 9.91
C SER A 118 12.08 2.12 8.79
N ARG A 119 12.31 0.81 8.86
CA ARG A 119 13.02 0.08 7.79
C ARG A 119 12.23 -0.03 6.49
N TYR A 120 10.97 0.43 6.46
CA TYR A 120 10.17 0.48 5.23
C TYR A 120 10.83 1.36 4.18
N ILE A 121 11.45 2.47 4.60
CA ILE A 121 12.16 3.39 3.72
C ILE A 121 13.68 3.23 3.94
N SER A 122 14.43 3.01 2.85
CA SER A 122 15.88 2.91 2.88
C SER A 122 16.51 4.08 2.13
N GLU A 123 17.18 4.96 2.85
CA GLU A 123 17.89 6.08 2.23
C GLU A 123 19.15 5.62 1.47
N VAL A 124 19.62 4.41 1.73
CA VAL A 124 20.72 3.80 0.99
C VAL A 124 20.35 3.59 -0.48
N ASN A 125 19.08 3.35 -0.75
CA ASN A 125 18.58 3.13 -2.12
C ASN A 125 18.12 4.42 -2.81
N GLY A 126 18.44 5.59 -2.25
CA GLY A 126 18.10 6.89 -2.81
C GLY A 126 16.78 7.48 -2.37
N ASP A 127 16.04 6.77 -1.53
CA ASP A 127 14.80 7.31 -0.95
C ASP A 127 15.13 8.38 0.09
N ASN A 128 14.22 9.34 0.27
CA ASN A 128 14.34 10.39 1.29
C ASN A 128 13.15 10.29 2.24
N ARG A 129 13.44 10.07 3.52
CA ARG A 129 12.42 9.84 4.55
C ARG A 129 11.48 11.03 4.71
N ASP A 130 12.04 12.25 4.76
CA ASP A 130 11.22 13.45 4.90
C ASP A 130 10.33 13.69 3.70
N ASN A 131 10.85 13.46 2.49
CA ASN A 131 10.04 13.59 1.27
C ASN A 131 8.91 12.56 1.25
N TYR A 132 9.19 11.33 1.64
CA TYR A 132 8.17 10.28 1.72
C TYR A 132 7.07 10.66 2.71
N LYS A 133 7.47 11.11 3.91
CA LYS A 133 6.52 11.57 4.93
C LYS A 133 5.61 12.67 4.41
N GLN A 134 6.19 13.71 3.81
CA GLN A 134 5.43 14.84 3.29
C GLN A 134 4.47 14.40 2.18
N LEU A 135 4.93 13.54 1.28
CA LEU A 135 4.11 13.02 0.19
C LEU A 135 2.93 12.19 0.72
N LEU A 136 3.18 11.31 1.69
CA LEU A 136 2.14 10.47 2.26
C LEU A 136 1.05 11.33 2.94
N VAL A 137 1.44 12.34 3.70
CA VAL A 137 0.50 13.27 4.34
C VAL A 137 -0.32 14.02 3.28
N LYS A 138 0.34 14.54 2.26
CA LYS A 138 -0.31 15.28 1.17
C LYS A 138 -1.32 14.40 0.44
N LEU A 139 -0.93 13.19 0.07
CA LEU A 139 -1.81 12.27 -0.65
C LEU A 139 -2.96 11.78 0.23
N SER A 140 -2.73 11.62 1.52
CA SER A 140 -3.81 11.27 2.45
C SER A 140 -4.91 12.34 2.46
N ALA A 141 -4.53 13.61 2.45
CA ALA A 141 -5.52 14.71 2.38
C ALA A 141 -6.29 14.69 1.05
N THR A 142 -5.59 14.49 -0.07
CA THR A 142 -6.22 14.39 -1.39
C THR A 142 -7.20 13.22 -1.46
N ILE A 143 -6.77 12.04 -1.00
CA ILE A 143 -7.56 10.82 -1.03
C ILE A 143 -8.77 10.93 -0.10
N SER A 144 -8.60 11.53 1.08
CA SER A 144 -9.72 11.75 2.00
C SER A 144 -10.85 12.56 1.35
N LYS A 145 -10.49 13.60 0.59
CA LYS A 145 -11.48 14.42 -0.15
C LYS A 145 -12.17 13.60 -1.25
N LEU A 146 -11.41 12.81 -2.00
CA LEU A 146 -11.98 11.98 -3.06
C LEU A 146 -12.92 10.92 -2.50
N ILE A 147 -12.56 10.30 -1.38
CA ILE A 147 -13.42 9.31 -0.72
C ILE A 147 -14.74 9.97 -0.28
N ALA A 148 -14.67 11.15 0.32
CA ALA A 148 -15.86 11.86 0.77
C ALA A 148 -16.80 12.19 -0.39
N LEU A 149 -16.25 12.51 -1.56
CA LEU A 149 -17.05 12.82 -2.75
C LEU A 149 -17.65 11.58 -3.41
N GLN A 150 -16.92 10.47 -3.44
CA GLN A 150 -17.32 9.27 -4.18
C GLN A 150 -18.10 8.26 -3.33
N PHE A 151 -17.88 8.27 -2.03
CA PHE A 151 -18.49 7.33 -1.09
C PHE A 151 -19.11 8.10 0.09
N PRO A 152 -20.08 8.98 -0.17
CA PRO A 152 -20.75 9.73 0.90
C PRO A 152 -21.51 8.77 1.80
N GLU A 153 -21.49 9.05 3.11
CA GLU A 153 -22.24 8.28 4.11
C GLU A 153 -23.70 8.72 4.17
#